data_12d5a685cb4b8b53a5fb4a14ebbdc518
#
_entry.id   12d5a685cb4b8b53a5fb4a14ebbdc518
#
_cell.length_a   1.000
_cell.length_b   1.000
_cell.length_c   1.000
_cell.angle_alpha   90.00
_cell.angle_beta   90.00
_cell.angle_gamma   90.00
#
_symmetry.space_group_name_H-M   'P 1'
#
loop_
_entity.id
_entity.type
_entity.pdbx_description
1 polymer ?
#
loop_
_entity_poly.entity_id
_entity_poly.type
_entity_poly.pdbx_seq_one_letter_code
_entity_poly.pdbx_strand_id
1 'polypeptide(L)'
;MSNDLLAGWPEGSAAIVLRREDGGLKHVASAGNLDAVRPWASVSKLLVAVAYGIEVDWEAHAFEETVISTGRMACEHLSHATGLGAEEGDPTVEPMTKRVYSNHAVDVLVDHVVGDAGPAQWLENRIFIPMNLTSVKLVGKASSGVEGSTRDLATFAECFLERALLGATTHKRLLTVYGPSLAGIVPGWGRFDPCPWGLGPEIRGDKEHWMGDWSPSSAGHFGASGAMLLFNYDEGIGVVATSPEPFGPWAVELWPGWTSAMRRLALEG
;
A
#
# COMPACT_ATOMS: atom_id res chain seq x y z
N MET A 1 -28.27 1.35 6.62
CA MET A 1 -27.30 0.95 5.58
C MET A 1 -26.01 0.32 6.13
N SER A 2 -25.78 0.19 7.44
CA SER A 2 -24.52 -0.31 8.03
C SER A 2 -24.33 -1.83 8.05
N ASN A 3 -25.40 -2.63 7.90
CA ASN A 3 -25.30 -4.09 8.02
C ASN A 3 -24.87 -4.81 6.73
N ASP A 4 -24.73 -4.08 5.62
CA ASP A 4 -24.42 -4.67 4.31
C ASP A 4 -22.98 -4.42 3.84
N LEU A 5 -22.26 -3.47 4.49
CA LEU A 5 -20.93 -3.07 4.06
C LEU A 5 -19.89 -4.23 4.13
N LEU A 6 -20.04 -5.13 5.08
CA LEU A 6 -19.16 -6.27 5.31
C LEU A 6 -19.80 -7.61 4.90
N ALA A 7 -20.84 -7.59 4.06
CA ALA A 7 -21.44 -8.82 3.57
C ALA A 7 -20.38 -9.72 2.88
N GLY A 8 -20.28 -10.96 3.31
CA GLY A 8 -19.30 -11.93 2.83
C GLY A 8 -17.89 -11.82 3.44
N TRP A 9 -17.61 -10.77 4.22
CA TRP A 9 -16.35 -10.69 4.97
C TRP A 9 -16.36 -11.61 6.18
N PRO A 10 -15.20 -12.11 6.63
CA PRO A 10 -15.08 -12.83 7.89
C PRO A 10 -15.63 -12.03 9.07
N GLU A 11 -16.26 -12.73 10.02
CA GLU A 11 -16.78 -12.11 11.23
C GLU A 11 -15.67 -11.37 11.99
N GLY A 12 -15.96 -10.15 12.45
CA GLY A 12 -14.99 -9.30 13.12
C GLY A 12 -14.15 -8.42 12.18
N SER A 13 -14.35 -8.48 10.86
CA SER A 13 -13.73 -7.54 9.91
C SER A 13 -14.20 -6.11 10.16
N ALA A 14 -13.45 -5.13 9.63
CA ALA A 14 -13.81 -3.73 9.69
C ALA A 14 -13.43 -3.02 8.38
N ALA A 15 -14.23 -2.01 7.98
CA ALA A 15 -13.96 -1.24 6.78
C ALA A 15 -14.42 0.22 6.92
N ILE A 16 -13.76 1.12 6.19
CA ILE A 16 -14.13 2.53 6.03
C ILE A 16 -14.03 2.90 4.55
N VAL A 17 -15.10 3.52 4.05
CA VAL A 17 -15.15 4.13 2.71
C VAL A 17 -14.88 5.61 2.83
N LEU A 18 -13.95 6.12 2.03
CA LEU A 18 -13.42 7.46 2.11
C LEU A 18 -13.77 8.27 0.88
N ARG A 19 -14.08 9.56 1.07
CA ARG A 19 -14.21 10.54 0.00
C ARG A 19 -13.58 11.87 0.40
N ARG A 20 -12.82 12.47 -0.52
CA ARG A 20 -12.31 13.82 -0.36
C ARG A 20 -13.41 14.84 -0.63
N GLU A 21 -13.64 15.71 0.30
CA GLU A 21 -14.59 16.83 0.22
C GLU A 21 -13.88 18.15 0.56
N ASP A 22 -14.58 19.28 0.39
CA ASP A 22 -14.08 20.56 0.89
C ASP A 22 -13.93 20.47 2.40
N GLY A 23 -12.66 20.52 2.88
CA GLY A 23 -12.35 20.44 4.32
C GLY A 23 -11.73 19.11 4.78
N GLY A 24 -11.43 18.19 3.88
CA GLY A 24 -10.67 16.98 4.19
C GLY A 24 -11.35 15.66 3.83
N LEU A 25 -10.77 14.55 4.26
CA LEU A 25 -11.35 13.22 4.06
C LEU A 25 -12.55 12.96 4.94
N LYS A 26 -13.64 12.53 4.31
CA LYS A 26 -14.88 12.12 4.98
C LYS A 26 -15.00 10.60 4.97
N HIS A 27 -15.43 10.04 6.10
CA HIS A 27 -15.91 8.67 6.19
C HIS A 27 -17.34 8.59 5.67
N VAL A 28 -17.54 8.18 4.41
CA VAL A 28 -18.86 8.07 3.78
C VAL A 28 -19.67 6.93 4.37
N ALA A 29 -18.99 5.83 4.65
CA ALA A 29 -19.55 4.66 5.32
C ALA A 29 -18.47 3.94 6.14
N SER A 30 -18.89 3.25 7.20
CA SER A 30 -18.01 2.41 7.99
C SER A 30 -18.77 1.27 8.64
N ALA A 31 -18.10 0.15 8.90
CA ALA A 31 -18.65 -1.00 9.59
C ALA A 31 -17.58 -1.78 10.35
N GLY A 32 -18.00 -2.55 11.34
CA GLY A 32 -17.14 -3.38 12.17
C GLY A 32 -16.48 -2.63 13.32
N ASN A 33 -15.57 -3.31 14.04
CA ASN A 33 -14.78 -2.70 15.11
C ASN A 33 -13.56 -1.99 14.51
N LEU A 34 -13.70 -0.68 14.28
CA LEU A 34 -12.68 0.15 13.63
C LEU A 34 -11.41 0.31 14.46
N ASP A 35 -11.47 0.05 15.76
CA ASP A 35 -10.37 0.25 16.70
C ASP A 35 -9.64 -1.06 17.04
N ALA A 36 -10.08 -2.19 16.47
CA ALA A 36 -9.38 -3.46 16.61
C ALA A 36 -8.02 -3.40 15.90
N VAL A 37 -6.94 -3.60 16.65
CA VAL A 37 -5.57 -3.66 16.12
C VAL A 37 -5.36 -4.99 15.41
N ARG A 38 -4.86 -4.93 14.17
CA ARG A 38 -4.63 -6.08 13.30
C ARG A 38 -3.35 -5.91 12.50
N PRO A 39 -2.70 -7.00 12.07
CA PRO A 39 -1.60 -6.92 11.13
C PRO A 39 -2.06 -6.30 9.80
N TRP A 40 -1.29 -5.35 9.28
CA TRP A 40 -1.50 -4.79 7.94
C TRP A 40 -0.72 -5.55 6.87
N ALA A 41 0.22 -6.38 7.29
CA ALA A 41 1.10 -7.16 6.43
C ALA A 41 1.69 -6.27 5.31
N SER A 42 1.58 -6.66 4.04
CA SER A 42 2.18 -5.94 2.92
C SER A 42 1.64 -4.52 2.66
N VAL A 43 0.55 -4.10 3.29
CA VAL A 43 0.15 -2.69 3.30
C VAL A 43 1.24 -1.83 3.95
N SER A 44 2.11 -2.41 4.81
CA SER A 44 3.31 -1.78 5.38
C SER A 44 4.21 -1.14 4.31
N LYS A 45 4.26 -1.69 3.09
CA LYS A 45 5.06 -1.16 1.98
C LYS A 45 4.64 0.23 1.55
N LEU A 46 3.36 0.57 1.74
CA LEU A 46 2.87 1.93 1.49
C LEU A 46 3.45 2.93 2.50
N LEU A 47 3.60 2.50 3.76
CA LEU A 47 4.23 3.35 4.78
C LEU A 47 5.72 3.56 4.47
N VAL A 48 6.42 2.49 4.06
CA VAL A 48 7.81 2.60 3.61
C VAL A 48 7.94 3.58 2.44
N ALA A 49 7.04 3.49 1.46
CA ALA A 49 7.06 4.37 0.28
C ALA A 49 6.84 5.85 0.65
N VAL A 50 5.89 6.13 1.55
CA VAL A 50 5.64 7.49 2.05
C VAL A 50 6.81 7.99 2.88
N ALA A 51 7.34 7.19 3.80
CA ALA A 51 8.48 7.57 4.62
C ALA A 51 9.73 7.86 3.77
N TYR A 52 9.99 7.02 2.75
CA TYR A 52 11.06 7.29 1.78
C TYR A 52 10.80 8.55 0.97
N GLY A 53 9.56 8.80 0.57
CA GLY A 53 9.15 10.03 -0.12
C GLY A 53 9.41 11.29 0.73
N ILE A 54 9.23 11.23 2.04
CA ILE A 54 9.58 12.32 2.96
C ILE A 54 11.09 12.58 2.96
N GLU A 55 11.92 11.53 2.96
CA GLU A 55 13.38 11.69 2.85
C GLU A 55 13.78 12.35 1.53
N VAL A 56 13.08 12.04 0.44
CA VAL A 56 13.30 12.69 -0.87
C VAL A 56 12.88 14.15 -0.83
N ASP A 57 11.73 14.48 -0.23
CA ASP A 57 11.27 15.88 -0.08
C ASP A 57 12.21 16.71 0.81
N TRP A 58 12.94 16.07 1.73
CA TRP A 58 13.96 16.71 2.58
C TRP A 58 15.37 16.72 1.96
N GLU A 59 15.50 16.22 0.73
CA GLU A 59 16.78 16.12 0.01
C GLU A 59 17.83 15.23 0.74
N ALA A 60 17.38 14.36 1.66
CA ALA A 60 18.24 13.41 2.34
C ALA A 60 18.55 12.18 1.47
N HIS A 61 17.60 11.81 0.60
CA HIS A 61 17.68 10.69 -0.35
C HIS A 61 17.12 11.07 -1.72
N ALA A 62 17.24 10.17 -2.71
CA ALA A 62 16.67 10.35 -4.04
C ALA A 62 16.11 9.00 -4.56
N PHE A 63 15.05 9.04 -5.38
CA PHE A 63 14.50 7.81 -5.97
C PHE A 63 15.49 7.10 -6.90
N GLU A 64 16.38 7.85 -7.53
CA GLU A 64 17.40 7.36 -8.45
C GLU A 64 18.76 7.09 -7.75
N GLU A 65 18.83 7.19 -6.42
CA GLU A 65 20.05 6.82 -5.71
C GLU A 65 20.30 5.32 -5.73
N THR A 66 21.56 4.93 -5.67
CA THR A 66 21.96 3.53 -5.63
C THR A 66 21.99 3.03 -4.20
N VAL A 67 21.24 1.98 -3.90
CA VAL A 67 21.32 1.21 -2.67
C VAL A 67 22.58 0.38 -2.68
N ILE A 68 23.54 0.72 -1.82
CA ILE A 68 24.94 0.22 -1.88
C ILE A 68 24.99 -1.30 -1.82
N SER A 69 24.21 -1.93 -0.96
CA SER A 69 24.23 -3.40 -0.74
C SER A 69 23.76 -4.21 -1.96
N THR A 70 22.96 -3.61 -2.84
CA THR A 70 22.39 -4.32 -4.01
C THR A 70 22.91 -3.79 -5.34
N GLY A 71 23.44 -2.55 -5.38
CA GLY A 71 23.79 -1.86 -6.61
C GLY A 71 22.58 -1.47 -7.46
N ARG A 72 21.34 -1.44 -6.89
CA ARG A 72 20.08 -1.11 -7.56
C ARG A 72 19.56 0.24 -7.07
N MET A 73 18.76 0.91 -7.90
CA MET A 73 18.17 2.19 -7.51
C MET A 73 17.03 2.01 -6.51
N ALA A 74 16.82 3.00 -5.64
CA ALA A 74 15.73 2.99 -4.66
C ALA A 74 14.35 2.83 -5.32
N CYS A 75 14.11 3.49 -6.46
CA CYS A 75 12.88 3.31 -7.23
C CYS A 75 12.65 1.88 -7.74
N GLU A 76 13.73 1.13 -8.04
CA GLU A 76 13.62 -0.29 -8.42
C GLU A 76 13.19 -1.14 -7.22
N HIS A 77 13.67 -0.83 -6.01
CA HIS A 77 13.26 -1.50 -4.78
C HIS A 77 11.77 -1.28 -4.50
N LEU A 78 11.33 -0.01 -4.52
CA LEU A 78 9.93 0.36 -4.25
C LEU A 78 8.95 -0.18 -5.30
N SER A 79 9.39 -0.40 -6.53
CA SER A 79 8.54 -0.87 -7.63
C SER A 79 8.68 -2.37 -7.94
N HIS A 80 9.43 -3.11 -7.12
CA HIS A 80 9.69 -4.54 -7.34
C HIS A 80 10.37 -4.86 -8.68
N ALA A 81 11.27 -3.99 -9.14
CA ALA A 81 11.98 -4.08 -10.41
C ALA A 81 13.48 -4.44 -10.26
N THR A 82 13.96 -4.65 -9.05
CA THR A 82 15.37 -4.99 -8.74
C THR A 82 15.82 -6.34 -9.29
N GLY A 83 14.89 -7.27 -9.52
CA GLY A 83 15.19 -8.66 -9.82
C GLY A 83 15.59 -9.51 -8.60
N LEU A 84 15.61 -8.93 -7.38
CA LEU A 84 15.82 -9.70 -6.15
C LEU A 84 14.67 -10.68 -5.92
N GLY A 85 14.95 -11.82 -5.30
CA GLY A 85 13.97 -12.82 -4.94
C GLY A 85 12.92 -12.28 -3.95
N ALA A 86 11.83 -13.00 -3.76
CA ALA A 86 10.74 -12.59 -2.87
C ALA A 86 11.21 -12.42 -1.42
N GLU A 87 12.02 -13.36 -0.95
CA GLU A 87 12.66 -13.35 0.36
C GLU A 87 14.19 -13.41 0.22
N GLU A 88 14.91 -13.16 1.32
CA GLU A 88 16.36 -13.28 1.36
C GLU A 88 16.79 -14.73 1.04
N GLY A 89 17.73 -14.85 0.10
CA GLY A 89 18.23 -16.15 -0.36
C GLY A 89 17.45 -16.78 -1.52
N ASP A 90 16.31 -16.22 -1.90
CA ASP A 90 15.58 -16.69 -3.06
C ASP A 90 16.33 -16.39 -4.39
N PRO A 91 16.08 -17.15 -5.46
CA PRO A 91 16.67 -16.92 -6.77
C PRO A 91 16.41 -15.51 -7.31
N THR A 92 17.44 -14.90 -7.86
CA THR A 92 17.40 -13.58 -8.49
C THR A 92 17.24 -13.67 -10.00
N VAL A 93 16.81 -12.58 -10.63
CA VAL A 93 16.80 -12.40 -12.09
C VAL A 93 17.47 -11.07 -12.44
N GLU A 94 17.73 -10.84 -13.72
CA GLU A 94 18.23 -9.53 -14.15
C GLU A 94 17.21 -8.42 -13.83
N PRO A 95 17.66 -7.27 -13.32
CA PRO A 95 16.78 -6.15 -13.00
C PRO A 95 16.06 -5.64 -14.24
N MET A 96 14.90 -5.03 -14.05
CA MET A 96 14.11 -4.45 -15.12
C MET A 96 13.68 -5.41 -16.24
N THR A 97 13.76 -6.74 -16.03
CA THR A 97 13.27 -7.73 -17.01
C THR A 97 11.84 -8.18 -16.70
N LYS A 98 11.49 -8.22 -15.42
CA LYS A 98 10.13 -8.49 -14.91
C LYS A 98 10.00 -7.96 -13.51
N ARG A 99 8.76 -7.79 -13.03
CA ARG A 99 8.52 -7.53 -11.60
C ARG A 99 8.61 -8.84 -10.82
N VAL A 100 9.45 -8.83 -9.81
CA VAL A 100 9.52 -9.86 -8.78
C VAL A 100 9.06 -9.22 -7.47
N TYR A 101 7.82 -9.49 -7.08
CA TYR A 101 7.30 -9.00 -5.80
C TYR A 101 8.21 -9.47 -4.66
N SER A 102 8.85 -8.54 -3.96
CA SER A 102 9.94 -8.83 -3.05
C SER A 102 9.79 -8.08 -1.73
N ASN A 103 9.66 -8.81 -0.63
CA ASN A 103 9.80 -8.27 0.72
C ASN A 103 11.26 -7.90 0.97
N HIS A 104 12.18 -8.78 0.55
CA HIS A 104 13.62 -8.59 0.70
C HIS A 104 14.10 -7.27 0.09
N ALA A 105 13.66 -6.93 -1.13
CA ALA A 105 14.03 -5.68 -1.77
C ALA A 105 13.61 -4.45 -0.93
N VAL A 106 12.40 -4.45 -0.36
CA VAL A 106 11.91 -3.36 0.48
C VAL A 106 12.69 -3.26 1.79
N ASP A 107 12.95 -4.39 2.45
CA ASP A 107 13.70 -4.41 3.71
C ASP A 107 15.14 -3.91 3.52
N VAL A 108 15.83 -4.33 2.46
CA VAL A 108 17.19 -3.84 2.12
C VAL A 108 17.21 -2.33 1.85
N LEU A 109 16.17 -1.79 1.20
CA LEU A 109 16.04 -0.34 1.01
C LEU A 109 15.90 0.37 2.38
N VAL A 110 15.05 -0.15 3.24
CA VAL A 110 14.88 0.43 4.59
C VAL A 110 16.18 0.38 5.38
N ASP A 111 16.89 -0.74 5.39
CA ASP A 111 18.19 -0.88 6.06
C ASP A 111 19.23 0.14 5.54
N HIS A 112 19.18 0.45 4.23
CA HIS A 112 20.05 1.48 3.63
C HIS A 112 19.75 2.90 4.16
N VAL A 113 18.48 3.19 4.43
CA VAL A 113 18.02 4.54 4.84
C VAL A 113 18.19 4.77 6.35
N VAL A 114 17.83 3.76 7.17
CA VAL A 114 17.63 3.99 8.61
C VAL A 114 18.93 3.98 9.42
N GLY A 115 20.00 3.36 8.91
CA GLY A 115 21.24 3.22 9.65
C GLY A 115 21.03 2.60 11.03
N ASP A 116 21.67 3.19 12.05
CA ASP A 116 21.63 2.68 13.43
C ASP A 116 20.29 2.93 14.15
N ALA A 117 19.44 3.84 13.66
CA ALA A 117 18.16 4.15 14.29
C ALA A 117 17.15 3.01 14.20
N GLY A 118 17.25 2.22 13.14
CA GLY A 118 16.36 1.10 12.88
C GLY A 118 14.97 1.48 12.32
N PRO A 119 14.29 0.51 11.68
CA PRO A 119 13.08 0.77 10.92
C PRO A 119 11.87 1.23 11.76
N ALA A 120 11.74 0.75 13.00
CA ALA A 120 10.64 1.12 13.87
C ALA A 120 10.67 2.61 14.23
N GLN A 121 11.82 3.11 14.67
CA GLN A 121 12.01 4.52 15.03
C GLN A 121 11.87 5.42 13.81
N TRP A 122 12.33 4.96 12.64
CA TRP A 122 12.19 5.70 11.39
C TRP A 122 10.72 5.89 11.01
N LEU A 123 9.93 4.81 10.97
CA LEU A 123 8.49 4.90 10.65
C LEU A 123 7.73 5.71 11.71
N GLU A 124 8.07 5.56 12.99
CA GLU A 124 7.47 6.33 14.08
C GLU A 124 7.68 7.83 13.87
N ASN A 125 8.91 8.25 13.60
CA ASN A 125 9.25 9.66 13.42
C ASN A 125 8.71 10.25 12.11
N ARG A 126 8.63 9.46 11.04
CA ARG A 126 8.20 9.95 9.72
C ARG A 126 6.70 9.91 9.52
N ILE A 127 6.00 8.98 10.16
CA ILE A 127 4.58 8.73 9.88
C ILE A 127 3.74 8.68 11.16
N PHE A 128 4.05 7.78 12.10
CA PHE A 128 3.12 7.49 13.19
C PHE A 128 2.88 8.72 14.08
N ILE A 129 3.94 9.40 14.50
CA ILE A 129 3.83 10.62 15.32
C ILE A 129 3.22 11.78 14.52
N PRO A 130 3.74 12.15 13.32
CA PRO A 130 3.18 13.28 12.55
C PRO A 130 1.69 13.14 12.20
N MET A 131 1.22 11.92 11.97
CA MET A 131 -0.18 11.64 11.66
C MET A 131 -1.02 11.25 12.88
N ASN A 132 -0.43 11.24 14.07
CA ASN A 132 -1.11 10.82 15.31
C ASN A 132 -1.75 9.42 15.21
N LEU A 133 -1.04 8.46 14.61
CA LEU A 133 -1.50 7.07 14.47
C LEU A 133 -1.24 6.32 15.79
N THR A 134 -2.19 6.36 16.70
CA THR A 134 -1.97 5.96 18.10
C THR A 134 -1.98 4.47 18.35
N SER A 135 -2.57 3.68 17.45
CA SER A 135 -2.62 2.21 17.55
C SER A 135 -1.52 1.52 16.74
N VAL A 136 -0.76 2.29 15.93
CA VAL A 136 0.16 1.72 14.93
C VAL A 136 1.53 1.46 15.55
N LYS A 137 2.09 0.31 15.22
CA LYS A 137 3.47 -0.06 15.56
C LYS A 137 4.09 -0.98 14.50
N LEU A 138 5.41 -1.01 14.43
CA LEU A 138 6.14 -2.01 13.64
C LEU A 138 6.52 -3.19 14.54
N VAL A 139 6.07 -4.40 14.15
CA VAL A 139 6.38 -5.68 14.81
C VAL A 139 7.07 -6.60 13.81
N GLY A 140 8.36 -6.45 13.64
CA GLY A 140 9.15 -7.24 12.68
C GLY A 140 9.74 -6.41 11.54
N LYS A 141 9.71 -6.96 10.31
CA LYS A 141 10.30 -6.32 9.13
C LYS A 141 9.42 -5.17 8.59
N ALA A 142 10.06 -4.12 8.08
CA ALA A 142 9.35 -2.95 7.56
C ALA A 142 8.45 -3.26 6.37
N SER A 143 8.81 -4.26 5.56
CA SER A 143 8.03 -4.69 4.39
C SER A 143 6.66 -5.27 4.72
N SER A 144 6.44 -5.77 5.97
CA SER A 144 5.22 -6.54 6.29
C SER A 144 4.80 -6.53 7.76
N GLY A 145 5.55 -5.86 8.64
CA GLY A 145 5.40 -5.98 10.09
C GLY A 145 4.55 -4.89 10.76
N VAL A 146 3.94 -3.97 10.01
CA VAL A 146 3.07 -2.96 10.63
C VAL A 146 1.75 -3.60 11.05
N GLU A 147 1.31 -3.26 12.25
CA GLU A 147 -0.05 -3.53 12.75
C GLU A 147 -0.67 -2.25 13.30
N GLY A 148 -1.99 -2.16 13.22
CA GLY A 148 -2.77 -1.01 13.66
C GLY A 148 -4.26 -1.21 13.44
N SER A 149 -5.05 -0.20 13.80
CA SER A 149 -6.49 -0.19 13.64
C SER A 149 -6.91 0.16 12.21
N THR A 150 -8.16 -0.18 11.84
CA THR A 150 -8.76 0.26 10.58
C THR A 150 -8.91 1.79 10.55
N ARG A 151 -9.15 2.42 11.70
CA ARG A 151 -9.22 3.87 11.83
C ARG A 151 -7.90 4.54 11.48
N ASP A 152 -6.79 4.06 12.04
CA ASP A 152 -5.47 4.61 11.74
C ASP A 152 -5.04 4.33 10.30
N LEU A 153 -5.47 3.20 9.71
CA LEU A 153 -5.25 2.94 8.29
C LEU A 153 -6.02 3.94 7.40
N ALA A 154 -7.22 4.35 7.80
CA ALA A 154 -7.98 5.39 7.10
C ALA A 154 -7.30 6.76 7.23
N THR A 155 -6.78 7.11 8.41
CA THR A 155 -5.98 8.33 8.60
C THR A 155 -4.71 8.28 7.72
N PHE A 156 -4.01 7.14 7.67
CA PHE A 156 -2.85 7.01 6.79
C PHE A 156 -3.19 7.18 5.29
N ALA A 157 -4.42 6.86 4.87
CA ALA A 157 -4.84 7.08 3.49
C ALA A 157 -4.80 8.57 3.05
N GLU A 158 -4.77 9.53 4.00
CA GLU A 158 -4.59 10.97 3.73
C GLU A 158 -3.29 11.26 2.99
N CYS A 159 -2.23 10.46 3.20
CA CYS A 159 -0.97 10.59 2.47
C CYS A 159 -1.17 10.48 0.95
N PHE A 160 -2.12 9.66 0.53
CA PHE A 160 -2.39 9.44 -0.89
C PHE A 160 -3.57 10.27 -1.41
N LEU A 161 -4.61 10.47 -0.60
CA LEU A 161 -5.81 11.20 -1.05
C LEU A 161 -5.68 12.72 -0.89
N GLU A 162 -4.92 13.20 0.08
CA GLU A 162 -4.73 14.63 0.37
C GLU A 162 -3.27 15.08 0.31
N ARG A 163 -2.36 14.15 0.04
CA ARG A 163 -0.91 14.39 0.04
C ARG A 163 -0.37 14.79 1.42
N ALA A 164 -0.99 14.32 2.49
CA ALA A 164 -0.44 14.56 3.82
C ALA A 164 1.02 14.06 3.89
N LEU A 165 1.90 14.84 4.48
CA LEU A 165 3.34 14.62 4.62
C LEU A 165 4.17 14.67 3.31
N LEU A 166 3.55 14.77 2.13
CA LEU A 166 4.25 14.65 0.85
C LEU A 166 4.13 15.92 -0.01
N GLY A 167 5.23 16.34 -0.60
CA GLY A 167 5.23 17.33 -1.67
C GLY A 167 4.51 16.83 -2.93
N ALA A 168 3.96 17.75 -3.72
CA ALA A 168 3.17 17.38 -4.91
C ALA A 168 3.97 16.55 -5.93
N THR A 169 5.26 16.86 -6.11
CA THR A 169 6.13 16.15 -7.06
C THR A 169 6.38 14.72 -6.59
N THR A 170 6.72 14.53 -5.33
CA THR A 170 6.98 13.24 -4.71
C THR A 170 5.73 12.37 -4.70
N HIS A 171 4.58 12.92 -4.28
CA HIS A 171 3.30 12.22 -4.33
C HIS A 171 2.99 11.72 -5.76
N LYS A 172 3.10 12.59 -6.78
CA LYS A 172 2.91 12.21 -8.18
C LYS A 172 3.89 11.10 -8.60
N ARG A 173 5.14 11.18 -8.14
CA ARG A 173 6.17 10.18 -8.47
C ARG A 173 5.83 8.80 -7.89
N LEU A 174 5.32 8.74 -6.65
CA LEU A 174 4.86 7.47 -6.05
C LEU A 174 3.75 6.80 -6.87
N LEU A 175 2.85 7.57 -7.48
CA LEU A 175 1.71 7.08 -8.24
C LEU A 175 1.99 6.92 -9.75
N THR A 176 3.18 7.29 -10.21
CA THR A 176 3.58 7.11 -11.61
C THR A 176 4.14 5.72 -11.83
N VAL A 177 3.62 5.01 -12.83
CA VAL A 177 4.11 3.65 -13.15
C VAL A 177 5.60 3.68 -13.46
N TYR A 178 6.38 2.87 -12.76
CA TYR A 178 7.79 2.64 -13.04
C TYR A 178 7.97 1.35 -13.84
N GLY A 179 8.75 1.37 -14.92
CA GLY A 179 8.90 0.21 -15.80
C GLY A 179 7.56 -0.26 -16.40
N PRO A 180 6.90 0.55 -17.26
CA PRO A 180 5.51 0.31 -17.67
C PRO A 180 5.28 -0.94 -18.50
N SER A 181 6.34 -1.50 -19.10
CA SER A 181 6.27 -2.74 -19.90
C SER A 181 6.58 -4.02 -19.11
N LEU A 182 6.88 -3.90 -17.80
CA LEU A 182 7.27 -5.07 -17.02
C LEU A 182 6.06 -5.97 -16.74
N ALA A 183 6.19 -7.24 -17.13
CA ALA A 183 5.29 -8.28 -16.66
C ALA A 183 5.61 -8.68 -15.23
N GLY A 184 4.65 -9.22 -14.50
CA GLY A 184 4.86 -9.66 -13.12
C GLY A 184 3.76 -10.56 -12.59
N ILE A 185 3.91 -10.98 -11.35
CA ILE A 185 2.90 -11.75 -10.62
C ILE A 185 2.40 -10.89 -9.46
N VAL A 186 1.08 -10.75 -9.37
CA VAL A 186 0.43 -10.25 -8.16
C VAL A 186 0.09 -11.46 -7.29
N PRO A 187 0.64 -11.56 -6.06
CA PRO A 187 0.43 -12.71 -5.20
C PRO A 187 -1.06 -13.02 -5.01
N GLY A 188 -1.46 -14.28 -5.23
CA GLY A 188 -2.84 -14.74 -5.14
C GLY A 188 -3.72 -14.41 -6.37
N TRP A 189 -3.28 -13.55 -7.29
CA TRP A 189 -4.06 -13.11 -8.47
C TRP A 189 -3.48 -13.56 -9.81
N GLY A 190 -2.24 -14.02 -9.82
CA GLY A 190 -1.59 -14.55 -11.02
C GLY A 190 -0.72 -13.57 -11.77
N ARG A 191 -0.42 -13.91 -13.04
CA ARG A 191 0.48 -13.16 -13.91
C ARG A 191 -0.27 -12.10 -14.71
N PHE A 192 0.31 -10.91 -14.78
CA PHE A 192 -0.15 -9.80 -15.62
C PHE A 192 0.99 -9.33 -16.55
N ASP A 193 0.60 -8.90 -17.76
CA ASP A 193 1.53 -8.42 -18.77
C ASP A 193 0.86 -7.29 -19.59
N PRO A 194 1.16 -6.02 -19.31
CA PRO A 194 2.04 -5.53 -18.24
C PRO A 194 1.44 -5.69 -16.83
N CYS A 195 2.31 -5.57 -15.81
CA CYS A 195 1.95 -5.52 -14.41
C CYS A 195 2.32 -4.13 -13.86
N PRO A 196 1.48 -3.08 -14.02
CA PRO A 196 1.81 -1.73 -13.62
C PRO A 196 1.94 -1.62 -12.10
N TRP A 197 2.97 -0.86 -11.67
CA TRP A 197 3.32 -0.58 -10.28
C TRP A 197 3.98 0.77 -10.17
N GLY A 198 3.59 1.57 -9.17
CA GLY A 198 4.23 2.81 -8.81
C GLY A 198 5.45 2.59 -7.91
N LEU A 199 5.84 3.60 -7.16
CA LEU A 199 6.89 3.47 -6.15
C LEU A 199 6.21 3.20 -4.79
N GLY A 200 5.92 1.94 -4.52
CA GLY A 200 5.19 1.42 -3.36
C GLY A 200 3.81 0.89 -3.73
N PRO A 201 2.86 1.73 -4.18
CA PRO A 201 1.52 1.25 -4.54
C PRO A 201 1.51 0.39 -5.80
N GLU A 202 0.72 -0.68 -5.77
CA GLU A 202 0.26 -1.35 -6.97
C GLU A 202 -0.67 -0.41 -7.74
N ILE A 203 -0.51 -0.28 -9.07
CA ILE A 203 -1.41 0.47 -9.94
C ILE A 203 -2.35 -0.52 -10.64
N ARG A 204 -3.64 -0.20 -10.67
CA ARG A 204 -4.63 -1.09 -11.29
C ARG A 204 -4.31 -1.34 -12.77
N GLY A 205 -4.15 -0.29 -13.58
CA GLY A 205 -4.06 -0.44 -15.02
C GLY A 205 -5.30 -1.18 -15.56
N ASP A 206 -5.06 -2.12 -16.48
CA ASP A 206 -6.11 -2.97 -17.06
C ASP A 206 -6.23 -4.34 -16.38
N LYS A 207 -5.58 -4.53 -15.20
CA LYS A 207 -5.65 -5.79 -14.47
C LYS A 207 -7.05 -6.05 -13.93
N GLU A 208 -7.58 -7.24 -14.20
CA GLU A 208 -8.81 -7.74 -13.60
C GLU A 208 -8.46 -8.54 -12.34
N HIS A 209 -8.57 -7.91 -11.17
CA HIS A 209 -8.18 -8.49 -9.90
C HIS A 209 -8.89 -7.82 -8.71
N TRP A 210 -8.26 -7.81 -7.52
CA TRP A 210 -8.84 -7.33 -6.28
C TRP A 210 -9.37 -5.88 -6.30
N MET A 211 -8.90 -5.02 -7.21
CA MET A 211 -9.38 -3.64 -7.34
C MET A 211 -10.70 -3.52 -8.12
N GLY A 212 -11.26 -4.63 -8.63
CA GLY A 212 -12.55 -4.61 -9.33
C GLY A 212 -12.60 -3.63 -10.51
N ASP A 213 -13.69 -2.86 -10.62
CA ASP A 213 -13.95 -1.89 -11.70
C ASP A 213 -13.45 -0.45 -11.40
N TRP A 214 -12.50 -0.30 -10.47
CA TRP A 214 -11.87 0.99 -10.22
C TRP A 214 -11.15 1.53 -11.47
N SER A 215 -10.99 2.85 -11.57
CA SER A 215 -10.27 3.47 -12.69
C SER A 215 -8.86 2.93 -12.86
N PRO A 216 -8.30 2.89 -14.08
CA PRO A 216 -6.92 2.40 -14.31
C PRO A 216 -5.83 3.14 -13.52
N SER A 217 -6.05 4.42 -13.16
CA SER A 217 -5.15 5.20 -12.31
C SER A 217 -5.27 4.88 -10.81
N SER A 218 -6.21 4.01 -10.43
CA SER A 218 -6.36 3.61 -9.03
C SER A 218 -5.15 2.83 -8.54
N ALA A 219 -4.83 3.02 -7.27
CA ALA A 219 -3.64 2.49 -6.66
C ALA A 219 -3.92 1.97 -5.25
N GLY A 220 -3.08 1.09 -4.76
CA GLY A 220 -3.23 0.57 -3.41
C GLY A 220 -2.30 -0.58 -3.11
N HIS A 221 -2.57 -1.24 -2.02
CA HIS A 221 -1.91 -2.48 -1.62
C HIS A 221 -2.81 -3.32 -0.73
N PHE A 222 -2.67 -4.62 -0.80
CA PHE A 222 -3.27 -5.53 0.16
C PHE A 222 -2.21 -6.35 0.89
N GLY A 223 -2.58 -6.90 2.02
CA GLY A 223 -1.72 -7.72 2.86
C GLY A 223 -2.18 -9.16 2.96
N ALA A 224 -1.24 -10.07 3.17
CA ALA A 224 -1.51 -11.48 3.46
C ALA A 224 -2.37 -11.67 4.73
N SER A 225 -2.52 -10.63 5.56
CA SER A 225 -3.40 -10.59 6.72
C SER A 225 -4.89 -10.38 6.39
N GLY A 226 -5.24 -10.11 5.14
CA GLY A 226 -6.59 -9.69 4.77
C GLY A 226 -6.85 -8.18 4.92
N ALA A 227 -5.82 -7.38 5.17
CA ALA A 227 -5.90 -5.93 5.15
C ALA A 227 -5.78 -5.36 3.74
N MET A 228 -6.40 -4.22 3.48
CA MET A 228 -6.21 -3.48 2.22
C MET A 228 -6.34 -1.98 2.42
N LEU A 229 -5.65 -1.24 1.54
CA LEU A 229 -5.87 0.18 1.26
C LEU A 229 -5.92 0.34 -0.26
N LEU A 230 -7.05 0.81 -0.79
CA LEU A 230 -7.28 1.09 -2.20
C LEU A 230 -7.79 2.52 -2.35
N PHE A 231 -7.27 3.26 -3.32
CA PHE A 231 -7.62 4.66 -3.51
C PHE A 231 -7.51 5.09 -4.98
N ASN A 232 -8.20 6.17 -5.32
CA ASN A 232 -8.00 6.92 -6.54
C ASN A 232 -7.85 8.40 -6.20
N TYR A 233 -6.67 8.94 -6.45
CA TYR A 233 -6.39 10.34 -6.14
C TYR A 233 -7.23 11.33 -6.96
N ASP A 234 -7.40 11.07 -8.26
CA ASP A 234 -8.13 11.96 -9.16
C ASP A 234 -9.63 11.99 -8.83
N GLU A 235 -10.22 10.82 -8.54
CA GLU A 235 -11.62 10.70 -8.09
C GLU A 235 -11.80 11.13 -6.63
N GLY A 236 -10.73 11.24 -5.87
CA GLY A 236 -10.77 11.63 -4.46
C GLY A 236 -11.44 10.61 -3.56
N ILE A 237 -11.37 9.33 -3.87
CA ILE A 237 -12.05 8.26 -3.13
C ILE A 237 -11.08 7.17 -2.69
N GLY A 238 -11.44 6.46 -1.62
CA GLY A 238 -10.67 5.33 -1.12
C GLY A 238 -11.50 4.38 -0.28
N VAL A 239 -10.94 3.23 -0.02
CA VAL A 239 -11.46 2.24 0.92
C VAL A 239 -10.31 1.58 1.66
N VAL A 240 -10.49 1.40 2.95
CA VAL A 240 -9.61 0.60 3.79
C VAL A 240 -10.43 -0.49 4.45
N ALA A 241 -9.81 -1.66 4.62
CA ALA A 241 -10.43 -2.76 5.35
C ALA A 241 -9.37 -3.61 6.07
N THR A 242 -9.77 -4.23 7.16
CA THR A 242 -8.97 -5.23 7.88
C THR A 242 -9.83 -6.44 8.21
N SER A 243 -9.22 -7.63 8.23
CA SER A 243 -9.87 -8.89 8.55
C SER A 243 -9.14 -9.61 9.68
N PRO A 244 -9.83 -10.38 10.54
CA PRO A 244 -9.19 -11.31 11.45
C PRO A 244 -8.66 -12.56 10.74
N GLU A 245 -9.18 -12.86 9.54
CA GLU A 245 -8.73 -13.98 8.73
C GLU A 245 -7.72 -13.54 7.67
N PRO A 246 -6.66 -14.34 7.45
CA PRO A 246 -5.69 -14.05 6.39
C PRO A 246 -6.34 -14.05 5.01
N PHE A 247 -5.70 -13.34 4.07
CA PHE A 247 -6.01 -13.41 2.65
C PHE A 247 -6.03 -14.86 2.18
N GLY A 248 -7.06 -15.22 1.44
CA GLY A 248 -7.27 -16.58 0.95
C GLY A 248 -8.38 -16.65 -0.09
N PRO A 249 -8.91 -17.84 -0.39
CA PRO A 249 -9.96 -18.03 -1.40
C PRO A 249 -11.18 -17.12 -1.21
N TRP A 250 -11.60 -16.87 0.03
CA TRP A 250 -12.68 -15.95 0.34
C TRP A 250 -12.46 -14.55 -0.19
N ALA A 251 -11.25 -14.05 -0.07
CA ALA A 251 -10.87 -12.72 -0.54
C ALA A 251 -10.80 -12.65 -2.08
N VAL A 252 -10.26 -13.71 -2.70
CA VAL A 252 -10.19 -13.80 -4.18
C VAL A 252 -11.60 -13.79 -4.79
N GLU A 253 -12.57 -14.47 -4.16
CA GLU A 253 -13.96 -14.48 -4.63
C GLU A 253 -14.69 -13.16 -4.34
N LEU A 254 -14.50 -12.59 -3.16
CA LEU A 254 -15.27 -11.44 -2.67
C LEU A 254 -14.75 -10.09 -3.18
N TRP A 255 -13.43 -9.85 -3.12
CA TRP A 255 -12.89 -8.50 -3.22
C TRP A 255 -13.19 -7.78 -4.52
N PRO A 256 -13.15 -8.39 -5.73
CA PRO A 256 -13.41 -7.65 -6.97
C PRO A 256 -14.82 -7.02 -7.00
N GLY A 257 -15.82 -7.77 -6.58
CA GLY A 257 -17.20 -7.29 -6.51
C GLY A 257 -17.41 -6.30 -5.37
N TRP A 258 -16.80 -6.56 -4.21
CA TRP A 258 -16.89 -5.70 -3.04
C TRP A 258 -16.22 -4.35 -3.26
N THR A 259 -14.99 -4.31 -3.77
CA THR A 259 -14.29 -3.04 -4.05
C THR A 259 -15.02 -2.21 -5.10
N SER A 260 -15.60 -2.85 -6.13
CA SER A 260 -16.46 -2.18 -7.09
C SER A 260 -17.70 -1.55 -6.46
N ALA A 261 -18.33 -2.24 -5.50
CA ALA A 261 -19.47 -1.68 -4.74
C ALA A 261 -19.03 -0.50 -3.86
N MET A 262 -17.85 -0.58 -3.23
CA MET A 262 -17.31 0.51 -2.41
C MET A 262 -16.97 1.75 -3.23
N ARG A 263 -16.44 1.59 -4.46
CA ARG A 263 -16.25 2.70 -5.39
C ARG A 263 -17.56 3.43 -5.69
N ARG A 264 -18.62 2.69 -6.05
CA ARG A 264 -19.94 3.28 -6.31
C ARG A 264 -20.47 4.03 -5.09
N LEU A 265 -20.39 3.40 -3.91
CA LEU A 265 -20.81 4.03 -2.65
C LEU A 265 -20.05 5.34 -2.37
N ALA A 266 -18.73 5.36 -2.62
CA ALA A 266 -17.90 6.55 -2.43
C ALA A 266 -18.27 7.68 -3.38
N LEU A 267 -18.66 7.37 -4.63
CA LEU A 267 -19.02 8.37 -5.63
C LEU A 267 -20.46 8.90 -5.47
N GLU A 268 -21.39 8.09 -4.99
CA GLU A 268 -22.82 8.42 -4.85
C GLU A 268 -23.17 9.09 -3.51
N GLY A 269 -22.46 8.75 -2.45
CA GLY A 269 -22.67 9.27 -1.09
C GLY A 269 -22.06 10.62 -0.89
#